data_59906f7b83ac3a015193a0db8d02273e
#
_entry.id   59906f7b83ac3a015193a0db8d02273e
#
_cell.length_a   1.000
_cell.length_b   1.000
_cell.length_c   1.000
_cell.angle_alpha   90.00
_cell.angle_beta   90.00
_cell.angle_gamma   90.00
#
_symmetry.space_group_name_H-M   'P 1'
#
loop_
_entity.id
_entity.type
_entity.pdbx_description
1 polymer ?
#
loop_
_entity_poly.entity_id
_entity_poly.type
_entity_poly.pdbx_seq_one_letter_code
_entity_poly.pdbx_strand_id
1 'polypeptide(L)'
;MGVRYSSSESAALIEAMSSNIQIATQITEKLTSGSDHLISEIEAGRLQGAAYEAGKNLFGNIIIPCIKKLQEAIDDIQIELNSYKNADAVVSKYGELDLDDLKTQKQSWEKQLSKYQDLIRKNEDFFNRVGAFLTGNLGQNLSDNRVLHELADKTR
;
A
#
# COMPACT_ATOMS: atom_id res chain seq x y z
N MET A 1 -17.04 13.95 -0.29
CA MET A 1 -16.81 12.77 -1.14
C MET A 1 -15.89 11.84 -0.35
N GLY A 2 -16.41 10.69 0.10
CA GLY A 2 -15.62 9.74 0.91
C GLY A 2 -14.56 9.03 0.07
N VAL A 3 -13.52 8.53 0.73
CA VAL A 3 -12.50 7.68 0.10
C VAL A 3 -13.09 6.27 -0.02
N ARG A 4 -13.12 5.74 -1.23
CA ARG A 4 -13.57 4.38 -1.53
C ARG A 4 -12.43 3.58 -2.14
N TYR A 5 -12.38 2.31 -1.82
CA TYR A 5 -11.48 1.33 -2.41
C TYR A 5 -12.31 0.22 -3.05
N SER A 6 -11.89 -0.21 -4.24
CA SER A 6 -12.43 -1.36 -4.96
C SER A 6 -11.28 -2.28 -5.36
N SER A 7 -11.33 -3.53 -4.95
CA SER A 7 -10.29 -4.51 -5.29
C SER A 7 -10.20 -4.79 -6.78
N SER A 8 -11.33 -4.74 -7.49
CA SER A 8 -11.36 -4.95 -8.95
C SER A 8 -10.74 -3.77 -9.71
N GLU A 9 -11.03 -2.54 -9.30
CA GLU A 9 -10.43 -1.33 -9.90
C GLU A 9 -8.94 -1.24 -9.59
N SER A 10 -8.55 -1.59 -8.35
CA SER A 10 -7.15 -1.65 -7.93
C SER A 10 -6.36 -2.66 -8.75
N ALA A 11 -6.89 -3.87 -8.95
CA ALA A 11 -6.25 -4.89 -9.78
C ALA A 11 -6.08 -4.43 -11.23
N ALA A 12 -7.11 -3.82 -11.82
CA ALA A 12 -7.04 -3.27 -13.18
C ALA A 12 -6.00 -2.13 -13.29
N LEU A 13 -5.89 -1.27 -12.29
CA LEU A 13 -4.88 -0.21 -12.22
C LEU A 13 -3.47 -0.81 -12.16
N ILE A 14 -3.25 -1.80 -11.29
CA ILE A 14 -1.96 -2.49 -11.15
C ILE A 14 -1.54 -3.14 -12.47
N GLU A 15 -2.44 -3.81 -13.17
CA GLU A 15 -2.19 -4.44 -14.47
C GLU A 15 -1.81 -3.40 -15.53
N ALA A 16 -2.61 -2.34 -15.66
CA ALA A 16 -2.37 -1.26 -16.62
C ALA A 16 -1.04 -0.55 -16.37
N MET A 17 -0.74 -0.21 -15.11
CA MET A 17 0.53 0.42 -14.75
C MET A 17 1.72 -0.50 -14.99
N SER A 18 1.63 -1.79 -14.64
CA SER A 18 2.68 -2.78 -14.89
C SER A 18 2.99 -2.91 -16.39
N SER A 19 1.94 -2.97 -17.23
CA SER A 19 2.08 -3.01 -18.68
C SER A 19 2.74 -1.74 -19.24
N ASN A 20 2.32 -0.58 -18.78
CA ASN A 20 2.88 0.71 -19.22
C ASN A 20 4.36 0.85 -18.84
N ILE A 21 4.75 0.44 -17.63
CA ILE A 21 6.15 0.43 -17.18
C ILE A 21 6.97 -0.51 -18.07
N GLN A 22 6.48 -1.71 -18.35
CA GLN A 22 7.17 -2.64 -19.23
C GLN A 22 7.41 -2.06 -20.64
N ILE A 23 6.39 -1.43 -21.23
CA ILE A 23 6.51 -0.76 -22.54
C ILE A 23 7.52 0.38 -22.46
N ALA A 24 7.46 1.24 -21.43
CA ALA A 24 8.39 2.35 -21.26
C ALA A 24 9.84 1.86 -21.13
N THR A 25 10.08 0.80 -20.34
CA THR A 25 11.40 0.16 -20.22
C THR A 25 11.92 -0.33 -21.56
N GLN A 26 11.10 -1.07 -22.32
CA GLN A 26 11.50 -1.57 -23.63
C GLN A 26 11.82 -0.44 -24.62
N ILE A 27 11.08 0.66 -24.58
CA ILE A 27 11.33 1.83 -25.43
C ILE A 27 12.68 2.47 -25.07
N THR A 28 12.94 2.70 -23.78
CA THR A 28 14.19 3.34 -23.33
C THR A 28 15.40 2.43 -23.60
N GLU A 29 15.29 1.12 -23.45
CA GLU A 29 16.33 0.16 -23.80
C GLU A 29 16.66 0.21 -25.30
N LYS A 30 15.64 0.23 -26.16
CA LYS A 30 15.83 0.33 -27.62
C LYS A 30 16.44 1.67 -28.04
N LEU A 31 16.03 2.76 -27.40
CA LEU A 31 16.61 4.07 -27.64
C LEU A 31 18.08 4.13 -27.24
N THR A 32 18.44 3.56 -26.09
CA THR A 32 19.83 3.45 -25.63
C THR A 32 20.65 2.64 -26.62
N SER A 33 20.21 1.43 -26.95
CA SER A 33 20.90 0.53 -27.89
C SER A 33 21.08 1.16 -29.28
N GLY A 34 20.04 1.83 -29.80
CA GLY A 34 20.12 2.54 -31.08
C GLY A 34 21.10 3.72 -31.05
N SER A 35 21.11 4.47 -29.94
CA SER A 35 22.03 5.60 -29.75
C SER A 35 23.49 5.13 -29.64
N ASP A 36 23.76 4.08 -28.88
CA ASP A 36 25.07 3.50 -28.72
C ASP A 36 25.58 2.91 -30.05
N HIS A 37 24.71 2.25 -30.83
CA HIS A 37 25.05 1.74 -32.14
C HIS A 37 25.43 2.87 -33.10
N LEU A 38 24.67 3.94 -33.14
CA LEU A 38 24.99 5.11 -33.98
C LEU A 38 26.36 5.72 -33.62
N ILE A 39 26.63 5.90 -32.32
CA ILE A 39 27.93 6.42 -31.85
C ILE A 39 29.06 5.49 -32.27
N SER A 40 28.89 4.17 -32.11
CA SER A 40 29.87 3.15 -32.50
C SER A 40 30.18 3.17 -34.01
N GLU A 41 29.15 3.37 -34.87
CA GLU A 41 29.35 3.48 -36.33
C GLU A 41 30.15 4.73 -36.72
N ILE A 42 29.92 5.85 -36.04
CA ILE A 42 30.68 7.09 -36.24
C ILE A 42 32.14 6.90 -35.78
N GLU A 43 32.36 6.29 -34.62
CA GLU A 43 33.70 6.03 -34.06
C GLU A 43 34.49 5.02 -34.89
N ALA A 44 33.83 4.05 -35.50
CA ALA A 44 34.46 3.11 -36.41
C ALA A 44 34.88 3.74 -37.77
N GLY A 45 34.60 5.03 -37.94
CA GLY A 45 34.96 5.74 -39.19
C GLY A 45 34.12 5.41 -40.41
N ARG A 46 33.04 4.64 -40.22
CA ARG A 46 32.08 4.32 -41.28
C ARG A 46 31.21 5.50 -41.68
N LEU A 47 31.01 6.42 -40.74
CA LEU A 47 30.29 7.68 -40.94
C LEU A 47 31.25 8.81 -40.57
N GLN A 48 31.61 9.67 -41.54
CA GLN A 48 32.59 10.73 -41.37
C GLN A 48 32.05 12.09 -41.81
N GLY A 49 32.65 13.16 -41.25
CA GLY A 49 32.34 14.55 -41.57
C GLY A 49 31.70 15.31 -40.40
N ALA A 50 31.71 16.63 -40.49
CA ALA A 50 31.29 17.54 -39.43
C ALA A 50 29.85 17.27 -38.94
N ALA A 51 28.96 16.88 -39.85
CA ALA A 51 27.57 16.55 -39.47
C ALA A 51 27.46 15.34 -38.57
N TYR A 52 28.26 14.29 -38.82
CA TYR A 52 28.26 13.07 -38.00
C TYR A 52 28.91 13.31 -36.62
N GLU A 53 29.99 14.11 -36.56
CA GLU A 53 30.59 14.53 -35.29
C GLU A 53 29.61 15.39 -34.44
N ALA A 54 28.88 16.29 -35.08
CA ALA A 54 27.80 17.03 -34.38
C ALA A 54 26.70 16.12 -33.89
N GLY A 55 26.30 15.10 -34.67
CA GLY A 55 25.34 14.06 -34.26
C GLY A 55 25.83 13.25 -33.09
N LYS A 56 27.09 12.77 -33.11
CA LYS A 56 27.71 12.05 -31.98
C LYS A 56 27.67 12.87 -30.70
N ASN A 57 28.02 14.16 -30.77
CA ASN A 57 27.97 15.04 -29.62
C ASN A 57 26.54 15.25 -29.11
N LEU A 58 25.56 15.40 -30.00
CA LEU A 58 24.14 15.48 -29.62
C LEU A 58 23.69 14.23 -28.89
N PHE A 59 23.95 13.06 -29.45
CA PHE A 59 23.54 11.79 -28.83
C PHE A 59 24.28 11.53 -27.53
N GLY A 60 25.60 11.66 -27.49
CA GLY A 60 26.40 11.38 -26.29
C GLY A 60 26.15 12.34 -25.14
N ASN A 61 26.01 13.64 -25.42
CA ASN A 61 25.94 14.68 -24.40
C ASN A 61 24.52 15.10 -24.02
N ILE A 62 23.52 14.78 -24.85
CA ILE A 62 22.14 15.24 -24.61
C ILE A 62 21.18 14.04 -24.61
N ILE A 63 21.11 13.27 -25.69
CA ILE A 63 20.07 12.24 -25.84
C ILE A 63 20.25 11.11 -24.85
N ILE A 64 21.45 10.50 -24.76
CA ILE A 64 21.73 9.41 -23.83
C ILE A 64 21.53 9.84 -22.36
N PRO A 65 22.02 11.00 -21.88
CA PRO A 65 21.70 11.49 -20.54
C PRO A 65 20.19 11.69 -20.28
N CYS A 66 19.44 12.18 -21.29
CA CYS A 66 17.99 12.27 -21.18
C CYS A 66 17.32 10.90 -21.04
N ILE A 67 17.74 9.90 -21.84
CA ILE A 67 17.21 8.52 -21.75
C ILE A 67 17.51 7.94 -20.37
N LYS A 68 18.71 8.13 -19.81
CA LYS A 68 19.06 7.68 -18.47
C LYS A 68 18.14 8.27 -17.39
N LYS A 69 17.85 9.56 -17.48
CA LYS A 69 16.88 10.20 -16.56
C LYS A 69 15.47 9.64 -16.70
N LEU A 70 15.05 9.28 -17.92
CA LEU A 70 13.76 8.61 -18.12
C LEU A 70 13.77 7.21 -17.49
N GLN A 71 14.88 6.46 -17.61
CA GLN A 71 15.02 5.15 -16.94
C GLN A 71 14.93 5.29 -15.42
N GLU A 72 15.64 6.24 -14.82
CA GLU A 72 15.55 6.54 -13.38
C GLU A 72 14.09 6.85 -12.95
N ALA A 73 13.37 7.67 -13.73
CA ALA A 73 11.97 7.98 -13.45
C ALA A 73 11.04 6.75 -13.60
N ILE A 74 11.31 5.86 -14.54
CA ILE A 74 10.57 4.60 -14.71
C ILE A 74 10.82 3.68 -13.51
N ASP A 75 12.07 3.60 -13.01
CA ASP A 75 12.43 2.82 -11.83
C ASP A 75 11.73 3.36 -10.58
N ASP A 76 11.66 4.68 -10.40
CA ASP A 76 10.94 5.31 -9.30
C ASP A 76 9.43 4.95 -9.34
N ILE A 77 8.80 5.02 -10.53
CA ILE A 77 7.40 4.62 -10.71
C ILE A 77 7.21 3.12 -10.39
N GLN A 78 8.16 2.27 -10.74
CA GLN A 78 8.11 0.85 -10.42
C GLN A 78 8.18 0.61 -8.91
N ILE A 79 9.00 1.38 -8.18
CA ILE A 79 9.08 1.32 -6.72
C ILE A 79 7.73 1.71 -6.09
N GLU A 80 7.14 2.81 -6.54
CA GLU A 80 5.82 3.27 -6.07
C GLU A 80 4.72 2.25 -6.38
N LEU A 81 4.74 1.65 -7.57
CA LEU A 81 3.79 0.58 -7.92
C LEU A 81 3.94 -0.64 -7.02
N ASN A 82 5.17 -1.02 -6.68
CA ASN A 82 5.41 -2.13 -5.75
C ASN A 82 4.91 -1.81 -4.33
N SER A 83 5.10 -0.57 -3.88
CA SER A 83 4.56 -0.08 -2.60
C SER A 83 3.03 -0.14 -2.61
N TYR A 84 2.39 0.31 -3.69
CA TYR A 84 0.95 0.21 -3.89
C TYR A 84 0.46 -1.25 -3.86
N LYS A 85 1.12 -2.16 -4.59
CA LYS A 85 0.79 -3.61 -4.60
C LYS A 85 0.86 -4.22 -3.20
N ASN A 86 1.86 -3.85 -2.41
CA ASN A 86 1.99 -4.32 -1.03
C ASN A 86 0.84 -3.83 -0.14
N ALA A 87 0.45 -2.57 -0.28
CA ALA A 87 -0.70 -2.02 0.44
C ALA A 87 -2.01 -2.66 -0.01
N ASP A 88 -2.20 -2.84 -1.33
CA ASP A 88 -3.35 -3.49 -1.94
C ASP A 88 -3.52 -4.93 -1.43
N ALA A 89 -2.45 -5.70 -1.32
CA ALA A 89 -2.47 -7.08 -0.83
C ALA A 89 -3.06 -7.21 0.59
N VAL A 90 -2.98 -6.16 1.41
CA VAL A 90 -3.55 -6.15 2.76
C VAL A 90 -5.07 -5.99 2.72
N VAL A 91 -5.58 -5.16 1.79
CA VAL A 91 -6.98 -4.73 1.78
C VAL A 91 -7.83 -5.43 0.71
N SER A 92 -7.22 -5.98 -0.35
CA SER A 92 -7.93 -6.58 -1.49
C SER A 92 -8.87 -7.71 -1.13
N LYS A 93 -8.56 -8.47 -0.06
CA LYS A 93 -9.42 -9.54 0.47
C LYS A 93 -10.79 -9.08 0.97
N TYR A 94 -10.95 -7.79 1.24
CA TYR A 94 -12.20 -7.21 1.73
C TYR A 94 -13.14 -6.75 0.59
N GLY A 95 -12.68 -6.75 -0.66
CA GLY A 95 -13.47 -6.35 -1.83
C GLY A 95 -13.65 -4.84 -1.91
N GLU A 96 -14.82 -4.38 -1.49
CA GLU A 96 -15.18 -2.96 -1.48
C GLU A 96 -15.05 -2.39 -0.07
N LEU A 97 -14.40 -1.23 0.08
CA LEU A 97 -14.27 -0.51 1.35
C LEU A 97 -14.69 0.96 1.19
N ASP A 98 -15.49 1.44 2.13
CA ASP A 98 -15.85 2.85 2.25
C ASP A 98 -15.29 3.38 3.59
N LEU A 99 -14.49 4.43 3.53
CA LEU A 99 -13.83 4.98 4.72
C LEU A 99 -14.85 5.53 5.74
N ASP A 100 -15.96 6.10 5.28
CA ASP A 100 -16.97 6.68 6.16
C ASP A 100 -17.76 5.58 6.87
N ASP A 101 -18.04 4.47 6.18
CA ASP A 101 -18.64 3.28 6.78
C ASP A 101 -17.71 2.64 7.81
N LEU A 102 -16.43 2.49 7.49
CA LEU A 102 -15.42 1.94 8.41
C LEU A 102 -15.28 2.79 9.67
N LYS A 103 -15.28 4.12 9.54
CA LYS A 103 -15.27 5.04 10.70
C LYS A 103 -16.51 4.88 11.56
N THR A 104 -17.67 4.73 10.94
CA THR A 104 -18.95 4.54 11.64
C THR A 104 -18.96 3.21 12.40
N GLN A 105 -18.50 2.13 11.78
CA GLN A 105 -18.35 0.83 12.43
C GLN A 105 -17.36 0.90 13.60
N LYS A 106 -16.20 1.52 13.39
CA LYS A 106 -15.20 1.71 14.45
C LYS A 106 -15.80 2.43 15.66
N GLN A 107 -16.49 3.55 15.44
CA GLN A 107 -17.15 4.28 16.52
C GLN A 107 -18.20 3.44 17.25
N SER A 108 -18.95 2.61 16.53
CA SER A 108 -19.92 1.69 17.14
C SER A 108 -19.24 0.66 18.03
N TRP A 109 -18.15 0.07 17.56
CA TRP A 109 -17.37 -0.91 18.33
C TRP A 109 -16.69 -0.28 19.56
N GLU A 110 -16.15 0.93 19.44
CA GLU A 110 -15.59 1.67 20.57
C GLU A 110 -16.65 1.95 21.67
N LYS A 111 -17.88 2.29 21.28
CA LYS A 111 -19.01 2.44 22.20
C LYS A 111 -19.38 1.12 22.89
N GLN A 112 -19.37 0.00 22.16
CA GLN A 112 -19.63 -1.33 22.73
C GLN A 112 -18.53 -1.72 23.70
N LEU A 113 -17.27 -1.54 23.31
CA LEU A 113 -16.11 -1.81 24.16
C LEU A 113 -16.19 -1.02 25.48
N SER A 114 -16.51 0.27 25.41
CA SER A 114 -16.71 1.10 26.61
C SER A 114 -17.82 0.57 27.53
N LYS A 115 -18.94 0.13 26.93
CA LYS A 115 -20.03 -0.49 27.72
C LYS A 115 -19.58 -1.78 28.40
N TYR A 116 -18.84 -2.65 27.72
CA TYR A 116 -18.32 -3.90 28.34
C TYR A 116 -17.33 -3.59 29.45
N GLN A 117 -16.44 -2.62 29.27
CA GLN A 117 -15.51 -2.17 30.30
C GLN A 117 -16.24 -1.59 31.52
N ASP A 118 -17.32 -0.81 31.31
CA ASP A 118 -18.14 -0.30 32.40
C ASP A 118 -18.88 -1.40 33.17
N LEU A 119 -19.35 -2.43 32.48
CA LEU A 119 -19.98 -3.60 33.10
C LEU A 119 -18.98 -4.40 33.94
N ILE A 120 -17.77 -4.62 33.39
CA ILE A 120 -16.68 -5.30 34.12
C ILE A 120 -16.39 -4.53 35.42
N ARG A 121 -16.17 -3.21 35.30
CA ARG A 121 -15.88 -2.36 36.47
C ARG A 121 -17.00 -2.37 37.50
N LYS A 122 -18.27 -2.31 37.08
CA LYS A 122 -19.42 -2.40 37.99
C LYS A 122 -19.49 -3.75 38.72
N ASN A 123 -19.19 -4.83 38.02
CA ASN A 123 -19.14 -6.17 38.61
C ASN A 123 -17.99 -6.29 39.63
N GLU A 124 -16.82 -5.74 39.32
CA GLU A 124 -15.66 -5.69 40.21
C GLU A 124 -15.94 -4.82 41.44
N ASP A 125 -16.55 -3.64 41.29
CA ASP A 125 -16.94 -2.77 42.38
C ASP A 125 -17.99 -3.42 43.28
N PHE A 126 -18.99 -4.11 42.70
CA PHE A 126 -19.95 -4.89 43.44
C PHE A 126 -19.29 -5.99 44.26
N PHE A 127 -18.39 -6.74 43.62
CA PHE A 127 -17.62 -7.82 44.23
C PHE A 127 -16.76 -7.30 45.40
N ASN A 128 -16.08 -6.19 45.22
CA ASN A 128 -15.26 -5.56 46.25
C ASN A 128 -16.11 -5.06 47.46
N ARG A 129 -17.34 -4.60 47.19
CA ARG A 129 -18.24 -4.08 48.25
C ARG A 129 -19.01 -5.18 49.04
N VAL A 130 -19.30 -6.30 48.36
CA VAL A 130 -20.14 -7.38 48.96
C VAL A 130 -19.32 -8.65 49.18
N GLY A 131 -18.10 -8.65 48.78
CA GLY A 131 -17.24 -9.80 48.42
C GLY A 131 -16.91 -10.82 49.52
N ALA A 132 -17.31 -10.65 50.75
CA ALA A 132 -17.09 -11.66 51.77
C ALA A 132 -18.38 -12.41 52.19
N PHE A 133 -19.55 -11.88 51.87
CA PHE A 133 -20.81 -12.35 52.43
C PHE A 133 -21.67 -13.26 51.52
N LEU A 134 -21.36 -13.34 50.21
CA LEU A 134 -22.18 -14.10 49.25
C LEU A 134 -21.40 -15.17 48.54
N THR A 135 -20.97 -16.18 49.24
CA THR A 135 -20.24 -17.34 48.70
C THR A 135 -20.99 -18.11 47.60
N GLY A 136 -22.31 -17.92 47.46
CA GLY A 136 -23.11 -18.54 46.43
C GLY A 136 -23.07 -17.91 45.05
N ASN A 137 -22.81 -16.57 44.97
CA ASN A 137 -22.80 -15.81 43.69
C ASN A 137 -21.39 -15.54 43.14
N LEU A 138 -20.34 -15.98 43.86
CA LEU A 138 -18.94 -15.79 43.47
C LEU A 138 -18.62 -16.40 42.10
N GLY A 139 -19.11 -17.64 41.90
CA GLY A 139 -18.87 -18.38 40.67
C GLY A 139 -19.55 -17.73 39.44
N GLN A 140 -20.74 -17.18 39.62
CA GLN A 140 -21.52 -16.60 38.54
C GLN A 140 -20.91 -15.23 38.13
N ASN A 141 -20.55 -14.37 39.07
CA ASN A 141 -19.89 -13.09 38.78
C ASN A 141 -18.50 -13.27 38.14
N LEU A 142 -17.73 -14.28 38.52
CA LEU A 142 -16.45 -14.60 37.87
C LEU A 142 -16.65 -15.11 36.44
N SER A 143 -17.71 -15.92 36.22
CA SER A 143 -18.07 -16.40 34.88
C SER A 143 -18.52 -15.25 33.97
N ASP A 144 -19.36 -14.36 34.49
CA ASP A 144 -19.87 -13.19 33.74
C ASP A 144 -18.75 -12.21 33.37
N ASN A 145 -17.82 -11.93 34.29
CA ASN A 145 -16.65 -11.10 34.01
C ASN A 145 -15.74 -11.74 32.96
N ARG A 146 -15.55 -13.06 32.98
CA ARG A 146 -14.76 -13.75 31.96
C ARG A 146 -15.38 -13.58 30.57
N VAL A 147 -16.70 -13.73 30.45
CA VAL A 147 -17.41 -13.53 29.18
C VAL A 147 -17.31 -12.09 28.70
N LEU A 148 -17.42 -11.10 29.62
CA LEU A 148 -17.30 -9.69 29.29
C LEU A 148 -15.88 -9.33 28.85
N HIS A 149 -14.84 -9.92 29.45
CA HIS A 149 -13.45 -9.74 29.01
C HIS A 149 -13.22 -10.36 27.61
N GLU A 150 -13.75 -11.57 27.35
CA GLU A 150 -13.67 -12.19 26.01
C GLU A 150 -14.38 -11.35 24.95
N LEU A 151 -15.52 -10.74 25.27
CA LEU A 151 -16.23 -9.82 24.35
C LEU A 151 -15.46 -8.54 24.12
N ALA A 152 -14.84 -7.95 25.15
CA ALA A 152 -14.01 -6.78 25.06
C ALA A 152 -12.76 -7.02 24.20
N ASP A 153 -12.13 -8.19 24.32
CA ASP A 153 -10.95 -8.56 23.53
C ASP A 153 -11.29 -8.81 22.05
N LYS A 154 -12.47 -9.34 21.74
CA LYS A 154 -12.95 -9.52 20.36
C LYS A 154 -13.33 -8.21 19.66
N THR A 155 -13.50 -7.13 20.42
CA THR A 155 -13.89 -5.80 19.91
C THR A 155 -12.70 -4.85 19.74
N ARG A 156 -11.48 -5.27 20.10
CA ARG A 156 -10.21 -4.58 19.83
C ARG A 156 -9.64 -4.95 18.47
#